data_dc5483dd66e46d9487786e639be8a045
#
_entry.id   dc5483dd66e46d9487786e639be8a045
#
_cell.length_a   1.000
_cell.length_b   1.000
_cell.length_c   1.000
_cell.angle_alpha   90.00
_cell.angle_beta   90.00
_cell.angle_gamma   90.00
#
_symmetry.space_group_name_H-M   'P 1'
#
loop_
_entity.id
_entity.type
_entity.pdbx_description
1 polymer ?
#
loop_
_entity_poly.entity_id
_entity_poly.type
_entity_poly.pdbx_seq_one_letter_code
_entity_poly.pdbx_strand_id
1 'polypeptide(L)'
;MQNLNRNEIFIPDHLRAHRPMPIRWLGRLLMRLTGWKTTGHFPKDQRVILVAGPHTSNWDFVLAMSLILSLDVNIHWVGKHSIFKKGFRRLLRKMGGIPVNRANPEALKNEIHNITEKFKGFIIALSPEGTRKKVDRLKSGFLRIANETNSKIMMVGVD
;
A
#
# COMPACT_ATOMS: atom_id res chain seq x y z
N MET A 1 32.76 2.69 -18.17
CA MET A 1 31.96 3.58 -17.29
C MET A 1 30.51 3.17 -17.44
N GLN A 2 30.03 2.26 -16.58
CA GLN A 2 28.61 1.86 -16.58
C GLN A 2 27.83 2.91 -15.81
N ASN A 3 26.92 3.59 -16.49
CA ASN A 3 25.94 4.49 -15.86
C ASN A 3 24.98 3.67 -14.99
N LEU A 4 25.34 3.43 -13.76
CA LEU A 4 24.48 2.90 -12.69
C LEU A 4 23.58 4.05 -12.18
N ASN A 5 22.70 4.54 -13.02
CA ASN A 5 21.76 5.57 -12.62
C ASN A 5 20.34 5.18 -13.07
N ARG A 6 19.77 4.23 -12.33
CA ARG A 6 18.34 4.08 -12.03
C ARG A 6 18.19 2.87 -11.11
N ASN A 7 18.07 3.12 -9.83
CA ASN A 7 17.52 2.14 -8.90
C ASN A 7 16.05 1.91 -9.27
N GLU A 8 15.82 1.21 -10.38
CA GLU A 8 14.47 0.74 -10.72
C GLU A 8 14.14 -0.35 -9.70
N ILE A 9 13.18 -0.03 -8.83
CA ILE A 9 12.67 -1.02 -7.88
C ILE A 9 12.07 -2.16 -8.71
N PHE A 10 12.69 -3.33 -8.63
CA PHE A 10 12.17 -4.52 -9.29
C PHE A 10 10.96 -5.05 -8.53
N ILE A 11 9.81 -5.10 -9.20
CA ILE A 11 8.58 -5.71 -8.66
C ILE A 11 8.42 -7.10 -9.25
N PRO A 12 8.41 -8.17 -8.42
CA PRO A 12 8.11 -9.52 -8.88
C PRO A 12 6.76 -9.60 -9.58
N ASP A 13 6.64 -10.45 -10.60
CA ASP A 13 5.45 -10.53 -11.43
C ASP A 13 4.18 -10.89 -10.67
N HIS A 14 4.27 -11.79 -9.70
CA HIS A 14 3.17 -12.19 -8.82
C HIS A 14 2.62 -11.06 -7.93
N LEU A 15 3.35 -9.95 -7.79
CA LEU A 15 2.93 -8.76 -7.06
C LEU A 15 2.53 -7.61 -7.99
N ARG A 16 2.50 -7.83 -9.31
CA ARG A 16 2.04 -6.82 -10.27
C ARG A 16 0.54 -6.83 -10.44
N ALA A 17 -0.01 -5.67 -10.70
CA ALA A 17 -1.44 -5.49 -10.97
C ALA A 17 -1.78 -5.56 -12.47
N HIS A 18 -0.77 -5.58 -13.34
CA HIS A 18 -0.92 -5.60 -14.81
C HIS A 18 -1.83 -4.51 -15.35
N ARG A 19 -1.69 -3.28 -14.82
CA ARG A 19 -2.49 -2.14 -15.25
C ARG A 19 -2.11 -1.69 -16.66
N PRO A 20 -3.08 -1.16 -17.43
CA PRO A 20 -2.82 -0.57 -18.74
C PRO A 20 -1.73 0.52 -18.70
N MET A 21 -0.93 0.60 -19.77
CA MET A 21 0.18 1.55 -19.88
C MET A 21 -0.17 3.01 -19.56
N PRO A 22 -1.32 3.57 -19.99
CA PRO A 22 -1.68 4.96 -19.67
C PRO A 22 -1.76 5.24 -18.16
N ILE A 23 -2.29 4.28 -17.39
CA ILE A 23 -2.41 4.41 -15.93
C ILE A 23 -1.01 4.41 -15.28
N ARG A 24 -0.14 3.51 -15.70
CA ARG A 24 1.25 3.44 -15.23
C ARG A 24 2.03 4.71 -15.60
N TRP A 25 1.82 5.22 -16.81
CA TRP A 25 2.43 6.46 -17.27
C TRP A 25 1.97 7.66 -16.44
N LEU A 26 0.67 7.76 -16.12
CA LEU A 26 0.13 8.79 -15.22
C LEU A 26 0.82 8.75 -13.86
N GLY A 27 0.98 7.58 -13.25
CA GLY A 27 1.71 7.43 -11.99
C GLY A 27 3.14 7.95 -12.08
N ARG A 28 3.88 7.59 -13.15
CA ARG A 28 5.25 8.06 -13.40
C ARG A 28 5.32 9.57 -13.59
N LEU A 29 4.35 10.15 -14.31
CA LEU A 29 4.27 11.59 -14.51
C LEU A 29 4.08 12.31 -13.19
N LEU A 30 3.14 11.86 -12.35
CA LEU A 30 2.91 12.44 -11.02
C LEU A 30 4.15 12.36 -10.13
N MET A 31 4.85 11.21 -10.12
CA MET A 31 6.11 11.07 -9.39
C MET A 31 7.18 12.05 -9.88
N ARG A 32 7.28 12.28 -11.19
CA ARG A 32 8.21 13.27 -11.77
C ARG A 32 7.86 14.70 -11.37
N LEU A 33 6.57 15.06 -11.44
CA LEU A 33 6.09 16.41 -11.12
C LEU A 33 6.28 16.75 -9.64
N THR A 34 6.16 15.78 -8.76
CA THR A 34 6.36 15.96 -7.32
C THR A 34 7.84 15.89 -6.91
N GLY A 35 8.73 15.47 -7.81
CA GLY A 35 10.17 15.32 -7.53
C GLY A 35 10.52 14.14 -6.60
N TRP A 36 9.54 13.31 -6.23
CA TRP A 36 9.75 12.18 -5.34
C TRP A 36 10.54 11.06 -6.00
N LYS A 37 11.46 10.50 -5.23
CA LYS A 37 12.29 9.36 -5.62
C LYS A 37 12.04 8.21 -4.65
N THR A 38 12.13 7.00 -5.17
CA THR A 38 12.02 5.80 -4.35
C THR A 38 13.36 5.09 -4.33
N THR A 39 13.76 4.65 -3.15
CA THR A 39 14.99 3.87 -2.93
C THR A 39 14.66 2.60 -2.16
N GLY A 40 15.51 1.58 -2.30
CA GLY A 40 15.37 0.33 -1.58
C GLY A 40 15.06 -0.87 -2.48
N HIS A 41 14.75 -1.98 -1.83
CA HIS A 41 14.48 -3.26 -2.51
C HIS A 41 13.08 -3.73 -2.16
N PHE A 42 12.36 -4.19 -3.16
CA PHE A 42 11.06 -4.80 -2.95
C PHE A 42 11.23 -6.27 -2.54
N PRO A 43 10.50 -6.77 -1.54
CA PRO A 43 10.62 -8.17 -1.11
C PRO A 43 10.18 -9.11 -2.23
N LYS A 44 10.85 -10.25 -2.33
CA LYS A 44 10.48 -11.33 -3.27
C LYS A 44 9.39 -12.25 -2.72
N ASP A 45 8.99 -12.02 -1.48
CA ASP A 45 7.98 -12.81 -0.79
C ASP A 45 6.61 -12.65 -1.45
N GLN A 46 5.82 -13.71 -1.42
CA GLN A 46 4.49 -13.69 -2.04
C GLN A 46 3.48 -12.85 -1.25
N ARG A 47 3.65 -12.79 0.09
CA ARG A 47 2.71 -12.12 0.99
C ARG A 47 3.45 -11.11 1.84
N VAL A 48 3.05 -9.85 1.76
CA VAL A 48 3.74 -8.73 2.41
C VAL A 48 2.75 -7.84 3.14
N ILE A 49 3.02 -7.57 4.42
CA ILE A 49 2.37 -6.50 5.16
C ILE A 49 3.28 -5.28 5.11
N LEU A 50 2.87 -4.27 4.37
CA LEU A 50 3.59 -3.01 4.24
C LEU A 50 3.14 -2.05 5.33
N VAL A 51 4.06 -1.71 6.21
CA VAL A 51 3.83 -0.78 7.33
C VAL A 51 4.43 0.56 6.93
N ALA A 52 3.57 1.53 6.62
CA ALA A 52 3.97 2.86 6.17
C ALA A 52 3.76 3.90 7.26
N GLY A 53 4.74 4.78 7.45
CA GLY A 53 4.68 5.90 8.38
C GLY A 53 5.92 6.80 8.33
N PRO A 54 5.86 7.98 8.97
CA PRO A 54 4.66 8.61 9.53
C PRO A 54 3.71 9.17 8.46
N HIS A 55 2.41 9.19 8.77
CA HIS A 55 1.41 9.86 7.92
C HIS A 55 1.07 11.23 8.50
N THR A 56 1.50 12.28 7.84
CA THR A 56 1.33 13.66 8.32
C THR A 56 0.27 14.44 7.54
N SER A 57 0.01 14.06 6.29
CA SER A 57 -0.74 14.87 5.35
C SER A 57 -1.71 14.04 4.46
N ASN A 58 -2.67 14.72 3.84
CA ASN A 58 -3.50 14.12 2.78
C ASN A 58 -2.67 13.88 1.50
N TRP A 59 -1.59 14.63 1.32
CA TRP A 59 -0.68 14.48 0.19
C TRP A 59 0.04 13.14 0.21
N ASP A 60 0.27 12.56 1.40
CA ASP A 60 0.88 11.22 1.54
C ASP A 60 0.06 10.16 0.79
N PHE A 61 -1.28 10.31 0.78
CA PHE A 61 -2.15 9.41 0.01
C PHE A 61 -1.97 9.60 -1.50
N VAL A 62 -1.87 10.84 -1.98
CA VAL A 62 -1.65 11.13 -3.41
C VAL A 62 -0.30 10.58 -3.86
N LEU A 63 0.75 10.78 -3.05
CA LEU A 63 2.09 10.27 -3.32
C LEU A 63 2.12 8.74 -3.31
N ALA A 64 1.51 8.11 -2.31
CA ALA A 64 1.42 6.65 -2.23
C ALA A 64 0.69 6.07 -3.45
N MET A 65 -0.43 6.68 -3.88
CA MET A 65 -1.15 6.25 -5.08
C MET A 65 -0.33 6.44 -6.34
N SER A 66 0.37 7.56 -6.48
CA SER A 66 1.26 7.82 -7.61
C SER A 66 2.37 6.78 -7.71
N LEU A 67 2.96 6.42 -6.57
CA LEU A 67 3.97 5.37 -6.47
C LEU A 67 3.40 3.99 -6.84
N ILE A 68 2.25 3.60 -6.27
CA ILE A 68 1.57 2.34 -6.55
C ILE A 68 1.26 2.19 -8.05
N LEU A 69 0.78 3.25 -8.69
CA LEU A 69 0.49 3.25 -10.12
C LEU A 69 1.77 3.20 -10.97
N SER A 70 2.81 3.94 -10.57
CA SER A 70 4.08 4.00 -11.31
C SER A 70 4.82 2.67 -11.30
N LEU A 71 4.82 1.97 -10.18
CA LEU A 71 5.44 0.65 -9.97
C LEU A 71 4.56 -0.51 -10.42
N ASP A 72 3.28 -0.25 -10.69
CA ASP A 72 2.29 -1.27 -11.07
C ASP A 72 2.09 -2.36 -10.01
N VAL A 73 2.14 -2.00 -8.74
CA VAL A 73 2.03 -2.93 -7.62
C VAL A 73 0.57 -3.29 -7.33
N ASN A 74 0.29 -4.58 -7.13
CA ASN A 74 -1.00 -5.07 -6.65
C ASN A 74 -1.04 -4.94 -5.11
N ILE A 75 -1.53 -3.80 -4.65
CA ILE A 75 -1.57 -3.46 -3.23
C ILE A 75 -3.01 -3.25 -2.76
N HIS A 76 -3.28 -3.78 -1.57
CA HIS A 76 -4.50 -3.51 -0.81
C HIS A 76 -4.14 -2.62 0.37
N TRP A 77 -4.76 -1.45 0.48
CA TRP A 77 -4.45 -0.49 1.53
C TRP A 77 -5.63 -0.28 2.48
N VAL A 78 -5.32 -0.23 3.76
CA VAL A 78 -6.32 -0.11 4.82
C VAL A 78 -6.57 1.36 5.10
N GLY A 79 -7.82 1.80 4.93
CA GLY A 79 -8.23 3.18 5.15
C GLY A 79 -9.44 3.31 6.06
N LYS A 80 -9.56 4.48 6.73
CA LYS A 80 -10.71 4.77 7.59
C LYS A 80 -12.01 4.72 6.78
N HIS A 81 -13.04 4.03 7.28
CA HIS A 81 -14.34 3.90 6.61
C HIS A 81 -14.92 5.24 6.12
N SER A 82 -14.70 6.34 6.86
CA SER A 82 -15.24 7.65 6.52
C SER A 82 -14.71 8.27 5.22
N ILE A 83 -13.57 7.79 4.68
CA ILE A 83 -13.06 8.28 3.38
C ILE A 83 -13.77 7.60 2.20
N PHE A 84 -14.38 6.44 2.42
CA PHE A 84 -15.13 5.69 1.41
C PHE A 84 -16.57 6.20 1.27
N LYS A 85 -16.73 7.51 1.03
CA LYS A 85 -18.04 8.14 0.85
C LYS A 85 -18.71 7.69 -0.45
N LYS A 86 -20.07 7.88 -0.53
CA LYS A 86 -20.85 7.66 -1.76
C LYS A 86 -20.21 8.44 -2.93
N GLY A 87 -20.03 7.80 -4.07
CA GLY A 87 -19.39 8.36 -5.25
C GLY A 87 -17.94 7.91 -5.41
N PHE A 88 -17.11 8.06 -4.38
CA PHE A 88 -15.69 7.65 -4.43
C PHE A 88 -15.43 6.21 -3.99
N ARG A 89 -16.38 5.57 -3.33
CA ARG A 89 -16.23 4.21 -2.78
C ARG A 89 -15.78 3.19 -3.83
N ARG A 90 -16.41 3.21 -5.01
CA ARG A 90 -16.09 2.27 -6.10
C ARG A 90 -14.66 2.48 -6.61
N LEU A 91 -14.27 3.74 -6.79
CA LEU A 91 -12.93 4.10 -7.24
C LEU A 91 -11.87 3.65 -6.22
N LEU A 92 -12.02 4.01 -4.95
CA LEU A 92 -11.08 3.66 -3.90
C LEU A 92 -10.96 2.13 -3.73
N ARG A 93 -12.06 1.39 -3.83
CA ARG A 93 -12.02 -0.08 -3.82
C ARG A 93 -11.32 -0.66 -5.05
N LYS A 94 -11.52 -0.11 -6.25
CA LYS A 94 -10.77 -0.51 -7.45
C LYS A 94 -9.27 -0.23 -7.33
N MET A 95 -8.91 0.77 -6.54
CA MET A 95 -7.52 1.09 -6.21
C MET A 95 -6.97 0.27 -5.03
N GLY A 96 -7.66 -0.79 -4.63
CA GLY A 96 -7.22 -1.69 -3.54
C GLY A 96 -7.60 -1.22 -2.13
N GLY A 97 -8.47 -0.23 -1.99
CA GLY A 97 -8.86 0.30 -0.67
C GLY A 97 -9.75 -0.65 0.13
N ILE A 98 -9.35 -0.93 1.36
CA ILE A 98 -10.09 -1.70 2.35
C ILE A 98 -10.64 -0.74 3.42
N PRO A 99 -11.97 -0.53 3.48
CA PRO A 99 -12.55 0.32 4.51
C PRO A 99 -12.50 -0.36 5.88
N VAL A 100 -11.96 0.32 6.87
CA VAL A 100 -11.94 -0.15 8.25
C VAL A 100 -12.87 0.65 9.12
N ASN A 101 -13.80 -0.04 9.74
CA ASN A 101 -14.55 0.45 10.88
C ASN A 101 -13.92 -0.12 12.16
N ARG A 102 -13.36 0.75 13.00
CA ARG A 102 -12.70 0.34 14.25
C ARG A 102 -13.67 -0.26 15.26
N ALA A 103 -14.96 0.02 15.13
CA ALA A 103 -16.00 -0.59 15.95
C ALA A 103 -16.33 -2.04 15.51
N ASN A 104 -15.88 -2.46 14.32
CA ASN A 104 -16.11 -3.81 13.81
C ASN A 104 -14.81 -4.39 13.23
N PRO A 105 -13.93 -4.95 14.10
CA PRO A 105 -12.65 -5.55 13.66
C PRO A 105 -12.84 -6.78 12.76
N GLU A 106 -13.94 -7.52 12.94
CA GLU A 106 -14.23 -8.74 12.17
C GLU A 106 -14.42 -8.43 10.67
N ALA A 107 -14.98 -7.27 10.33
CA ALA A 107 -15.13 -6.86 8.93
C ALA A 107 -13.76 -6.73 8.23
N LEU A 108 -12.74 -6.24 8.91
CA LEU A 108 -11.37 -6.20 8.36
C LEU A 108 -10.80 -7.61 8.18
N LYS A 109 -11.00 -8.47 9.16
CA LYS A 109 -10.53 -9.85 9.12
C LYS A 109 -11.13 -10.61 7.93
N ASN A 110 -12.43 -10.47 7.70
CA ASN A 110 -13.13 -11.07 6.56
C ASN A 110 -12.61 -10.54 5.22
N GLU A 111 -12.36 -9.23 5.10
CA GLU A 111 -11.77 -8.66 3.87
C GLU A 111 -10.36 -9.18 3.62
N ILE A 112 -9.54 -9.32 4.65
CA ILE A 112 -8.20 -9.91 4.54
C ILE A 112 -8.27 -11.38 4.14
N HIS A 113 -9.17 -12.14 4.76
CA HIS A 113 -9.39 -13.54 4.39
C HIS A 113 -9.77 -13.68 2.91
N ASN A 114 -10.70 -12.87 2.41
CA ASN A 114 -11.08 -12.86 1.00
C ASN A 114 -9.89 -12.55 0.07
N ILE A 115 -8.97 -11.68 0.49
CA ILE A 115 -7.75 -11.40 -0.27
C ILE A 115 -6.83 -12.62 -0.29
N THR A 116 -6.65 -13.29 0.85
CA THR A 116 -5.78 -14.47 0.95
C THR A 116 -6.29 -15.67 0.14
N GLU A 117 -7.60 -15.82 0.04
CA GLU A 117 -8.23 -16.85 -0.80
C GLU A 117 -8.12 -16.53 -2.29
N LYS A 118 -8.27 -15.25 -2.64
CA LYS A 118 -8.31 -14.81 -4.03
C LYS A 118 -6.93 -14.73 -4.68
N PHE A 119 -5.91 -14.36 -3.93
CA PHE A 119 -4.57 -14.06 -4.45
C PHE A 119 -3.49 -14.89 -3.77
N LYS A 120 -2.67 -15.58 -4.55
CA LYS A 120 -1.47 -16.28 -4.04
C LYS A 120 -0.45 -15.27 -3.47
N GLY A 121 -0.25 -14.16 -4.19
CA GLY A 121 0.63 -13.06 -3.79
C GLY A 121 -0.14 -11.77 -3.58
N PHE A 122 0.14 -11.04 -2.49
CA PHE A 122 -0.50 -9.77 -2.19
C PHE A 122 0.36 -8.88 -1.28
N ILE A 123 0.05 -7.60 -1.32
CA ILE A 123 0.57 -6.62 -0.38
C ILE A 123 -0.60 -5.96 0.32
N ILE A 124 -0.59 -5.96 1.65
CA ILE A 124 -1.53 -5.19 2.45
C ILE A 124 -0.78 -4.05 3.11
N ALA A 125 -1.10 -2.82 2.72
CA ALA A 125 -0.52 -1.63 3.30
C ALA A 125 -1.40 -1.05 4.40
N LEU A 126 -0.78 -0.69 5.52
CA LEU A 126 -1.45 -0.04 6.63
C LEU A 126 -0.51 0.91 7.38
N SER A 127 -1.11 1.88 8.08
CA SER A 127 -0.39 2.74 9.01
C SER A 127 -0.64 2.27 10.45
N PRO A 128 0.40 1.87 11.18
CA PRO A 128 0.25 1.37 12.55
C PRO A 128 -0.12 2.47 13.55
N GLU A 129 0.11 3.73 13.19
CA GLU A 129 -0.29 4.89 13.99
C GLU A 129 -1.80 5.00 14.07
N GLY A 130 -2.49 4.71 12.97
CA GLY A 130 -3.93 4.82 12.83
C GLY A 130 -4.48 6.25 13.04
N THR A 131 -3.61 7.24 13.07
CA THR A 131 -3.91 8.67 13.24
C THR A 131 -2.81 9.47 12.55
N ARG A 132 -3.06 10.78 12.33
CA ARG A 132 -2.05 11.73 11.82
C ARG A 132 -1.35 12.50 12.95
N LYS A 133 -1.74 12.27 14.19
CA LYS A 133 -1.06 12.84 15.35
C LYS A 133 0.11 11.94 15.72
N LYS A 134 1.20 12.55 16.20
CA LYS A 134 2.32 11.81 16.76
C LYS A 134 1.81 10.86 17.85
N VAL A 135 2.23 9.62 17.81
CA VAL A 135 1.87 8.59 18.78
C VAL A 135 3.12 8.03 19.44
N ASP A 136 3.05 7.78 20.72
CA ASP A 136 4.17 7.20 21.47
C ASP A 136 4.26 5.68 21.28
N ARG A 137 3.16 5.05 20.87
CA ARG A 137 3.11 3.60 20.64
C ARG A 137 2.38 3.27 19.35
N LEU A 138 2.99 2.42 18.56
CA LEU A 138 2.37 1.86 17.35
C LEU A 138 1.36 0.75 17.74
N LYS A 139 0.28 0.65 16.98
CA LYS A 139 -0.70 -0.43 17.16
C LYS A 139 -0.14 -1.73 16.61
N SER A 140 -0.17 -2.78 17.40
CA SER A 140 0.39 -4.09 17.03
C SER A 140 -0.50 -4.95 16.13
N GLY A 141 -1.66 -4.45 15.71
CA GLY A 141 -2.60 -5.20 14.86
C GLY A 141 -2.01 -5.74 13.57
N PHE A 142 -1.02 -5.07 13.00
CA PHE A 142 -0.32 -5.53 11.79
C PHE A 142 0.49 -6.82 12.05
N LEU A 143 1.03 -7.00 13.25
CA LEU A 143 1.75 -8.23 13.63
C LEU A 143 0.80 -9.44 13.63
N ARG A 144 -0.42 -9.25 14.15
CA ARG A 144 -1.44 -10.31 14.13
C ARG A 144 -1.83 -10.66 12.70
N ILE A 145 -2.08 -9.65 11.85
CA ILE A 145 -2.40 -9.87 10.43
C ILE A 145 -1.25 -10.61 9.74
N ALA A 146 -0.01 -10.20 9.95
CA ALA A 146 1.16 -10.83 9.35
C ALA A 146 1.28 -12.31 9.75
N ASN A 147 1.04 -12.63 11.02
CA ASN A 147 1.06 -14.01 11.52
C ASN A 147 -0.09 -14.84 10.94
N GLU A 148 -1.33 -14.33 10.97
CA GLU A 148 -2.51 -15.04 10.45
C GLU A 148 -2.42 -15.30 8.94
N THR A 149 -1.75 -14.43 8.18
CA THR A 149 -1.59 -14.55 6.72
C THR A 149 -0.26 -15.15 6.28
N ASN A 150 0.61 -15.51 7.23
CA ASN A 150 2.00 -15.95 6.97
C ASN A 150 2.74 -14.97 6.04
N SER A 151 2.66 -13.67 6.35
CA SER A 151 3.23 -12.60 5.55
C SER A 151 4.50 -12.04 6.16
N LYS A 152 5.43 -11.60 5.31
CA LYS A 152 6.59 -10.80 5.74
C LYS A 152 6.18 -9.36 6.02
N ILE A 153 6.86 -8.71 6.95
CA ILE A 153 6.64 -7.31 7.28
C ILE A 153 7.71 -6.46 6.59
N MET A 154 7.27 -5.45 5.87
CA MET A 154 8.13 -4.46 5.23
C MET A 154 7.81 -3.08 5.80
N MET A 155 8.83 -2.40 6.32
CA MET A 155 8.69 -1.02 6.81
C MET A 155 9.02 -0.04 5.70
N VAL A 156 8.19 1.00 5.54
CA VAL A 156 8.41 2.08 4.57
C VAL A 156 8.32 3.41 5.29
N GLY A 157 9.40 4.17 5.22
CA GLY A 157 9.47 5.56 5.68
C GLY A 157 9.29 6.54 4.53
N VAL A 158 8.85 7.74 4.87
CA VAL A 158 8.73 8.90 3.96
C VAL A 158 9.55 10.02 4.60
N ASP A 159 10.58 10.51 3.89
CA ASP A 159 11.42 11.65 4.25
C ASP A 159 11.11 12.85 3.36
#